data_eb16569a9eb3dff416dbf5c948ced2cd
#
_entry.id   eb16569a9eb3dff416dbf5c948ced2cd
#
_cell.length_a   1.000
_cell.length_b   1.000
_cell.length_c   1.000
_cell.angle_alpha   90.00
_cell.angle_beta   90.00
_cell.angle_gamma   90.00
#
_symmetry.space_group_name_H-M   'P 1'
#
loop_
_entity.id
_entity.type
_entity.pdbx_description
1 polymer ?
#
loop_
_entity_poly.entity_id
_entity_poly.type
_entity_poly.pdbx_seq_one_letter_code
_entity_poly.pdbx_strand_id
1 'polypeptide(L)'
;LTAHSGLKVAALVDSWEKGDPNPKGHLVDVLGEPGENDTEMHSILAEYGLPYRFEPEVENAADAISDKITEKDIRSRRDFRDTLTFTIDPEDAKDFDDALSFKKLSNGNFEVGVHIADVSYYVTPGSVVDKEAQSRGTSVYLVDRTVPMLPEKLSNKLCSLRPNEEKLTFSAVFEITPLAGIVGHWFGRTVIKSDYRFAYETAQQVIDNGEKALDMELRGGTDGIHSAVKDPILEASPEAAERRAKEAQANAEVPA
;
A
#
# COMPACT_ATOMS: atom_id res chain seq x y z
N LEU A 1 24.25 18.89 28.19
CA LEU A 1 23.77 17.59 28.75
C LEU A 1 22.71 17.79 29.85
N THR A 2 22.80 18.82 30.67
CA THR A 2 21.79 19.09 31.74
C THR A 2 20.39 19.41 31.21
N ALA A 3 20.28 19.98 30.01
CA ALA A 3 18.98 20.31 29.38
C ALA A 3 18.15 19.08 28.96
N HIS A 4 18.77 17.89 28.90
CA HIS A 4 18.12 16.64 28.49
C HIS A 4 18.15 15.58 29.60
N SER A 5 18.40 16.02 30.86
CA SER A 5 18.41 15.11 32.00
C SER A 5 17.03 14.50 32.23
N GLY A 6 16.98 13.17 32.31
CA GLY A 6 15.75 12.40 32.45
C GLY A 6 15.12 11.95 31.14
N LEU A 7 15.59 12.45 29.99
CA LEU A 7 15.11 12.01 28.68
C LEU A 7 15.93 10.83 28.14
N LYS A 8 15.32 9.97 27.32
CA LYS A 8 16.01 9.03 26.46
C LYS A 8 16.66 9.77 25.30
N VAL A 9 17.87 9.35 24.97
CA VAL A 9 18.68 9.97 23.92
C VAL A 9 19.38 8.89 23.09
N ALA A 10 19.61 9.18 21.82
CA ALA A 10 20.56 8.45 21.00
C ALA A 10 21.91 9.17 21.04
N ALA A 11 22.98 8.46 21.34
CA ALA A 11 24.33 9.00 21.38
C ALA A 11 25.30 8.10 20.60
N LEU A 12 26.19 8.70 19.85
CA LEU A 12 27.26 7.99 19.16
C LEU A 12 28.55 8.03 20.00
N VAL A 13 29.16 6.88 20.21
CA VAL A 13 30.46 6.78 20.87
C VAL A 13 31.56 7.01 19.82
N ASP A 14 32.29 8.10 19.96
CA ASP A 14 33.39 8.48 19.07
C ASP A 14 34.70 7.76 19.40
N SER A 15 34.97 7.60 20.71
CA SER A 15 36.19 6.92 21.19
C SER A 15 36.03 6.35 22.59
N TRP A 16 36.68 5.24 22.86
CA TRP A 16 36.83 4.67 24.19
C TRP A 16 38.19 3.99 24.28
N GLU A 17 39.19 4.72 24.78
CA GLU A 17 40.56 4.23 24.89
C GLU A 17 40.72 3.33 26.12
N LYS A 18 41.71 2.39 26.03
CA LYS A 18 42.01 1.50 27.16
C LYS A 18 42.55 2.31 28.35
N GLY A 19 41.73 2.36 29.42
CA GLY A 19 42.06 3.13 30.64
C GLY A 19 41.19 4.36 30.83
N ASP A 20 40.39 4.76 29.83
CA ASP A 20 39.38 5.81 30.02
C ASP A 20 38.23 5.29 30.89
N PRO A 21 37.83 6.03 31.93
CA PRO A 21 36.76 5.63 32.83
C PRO A 21 35.37 5.68 32.14
N ASN A 22 35.23 6.50 31.09
CA ASN A 22 33.98 6.68 30.34
C ASN A 22 34.27 6.85 28.84
N PRO A 23 33.36 6.40 27.96
CA PRO A 23 33.44 6.69 26.55
C PRO A 23 33.26 8.19 26.29
N LYS A 24 33.87 8.69 25.19
CA LYS A 24 33.61 10.02 24.62
C LYS A 24 32.70 9.87 23.43
N GLY A 25 31.70 10.72 23.34
CA GLY A 25 30.72 10.67 22.26
C GLY A 25 29.93 11.97 22.18
N HIS A 26 29.04 12.01 21.20
CA HIS A 26 28.13 13.14 21.03
C HIS A 26 26.67 12.68 20.98
N LEU A 27 25.77 13.59 21.30
CA LEU A 27 24.34 13.39 21.21
C LEU A 27 23.91 13.43 19.74
N VAL A 28 23.21 12.37 19.28
CA VAL A 28 22.65 12.29 17.93
C VAL A 28 21.20 12.78 17.91
N ASP A 29 20.37 12.32 18.85
CA ASP A 29 18.99 12.74 18.96
C ASP A 29 18.45 12.67 20.39
N VAL A 30 17.37 13.41 20.66
CA VAL A 30 16.61 13.37 21.91
C VAL A 30 15.28 12.67 21.59
N LEU A 31 15.11 11.46 22.12
CA LEU A 31 14.00 10.58 21.76
C LEU A 31 12.72 10.90 22.50
N GLY A 32 12.81 11.36 23.75
CA GLY A 32 11.68 11.75 24.59
C GLY A 32 11.71 11.19 26.00
N GLU A 33 10.58 11.21 26.69
CA GLU A 33 10.45 10.70 28.06
C GLU A 33 10.44 9.18 28.10
N PRO A 34 11.18 8.53 29.03
CA PRO A 34 11.17 7.08 29.18
C PRO A 34 9.78 6.55 29.52
N GLY A 35 9.37 5.45 28.85
CA GLY A 35 8.08 4.79 29.07
C GLY A 35 6.96 5.30 28.18
N GLU A 36 7.16 6.38 27.44
CA GLU A 36 6.21 6.77 26.40
C GLU A 36 6.37 5.90 25.16
N ASN A 37 5.25 5.47 24.56
CA ASN A 37 5.25 4.54 23.42
C ASN A 37 6.13 5.04 22.26
N ASP A 38 5.99 6.30 21.89
CA ASP A 38 6.78 6.89 20.79
C ASP A 38 8.28 6.87 21.10
N THR A 39 8.66 7.21 22.34
CA THR A 39 10.05 7.19 22.79
C THR A 39 10.63 5.77 22.75
N GLU A 40 9.87 4.78 23.21
CA GLU A 40 10.31 3.39 23.23
C GLU A 40 10.47 2.85 21.79
N MET A 41 9.51 3.12 20.89
CA MET A 41 9.59 2.74 19.47
C MET A 41 10.79 3.40 18.77
N HIS A 42 10.99 4.71 18.96
CA HIS A 42 12.15 5.41 18.42
C HIS A 42 13.48 4.87 18.99
N SER A 43 13.49 4.45 20.26
CA SER A 43 14.67 3.84 20.88
C SER A 43 15.03 2.52 20.19
N ILE A 44 14.06 1.67 19.91
CA ILE A 44 14.24 0.42 19.18
C ILE A 44 14.78 0.70 17.78
N LEU A 45 14.16 1.63 17.06
CA LEU A 45 14.63 1.99 15.72
C LEU A 45 16.07 2.51 15.73
N ALA A 46 16.42 3.38 16.69
CA ALA A 46 17.77 3.90 16.85
C ALA A 46 18.78 2.81 17.20
N GLU A 47 18.43 1.85 18.08
CA GLU A 47 19.28 0.72 18.46
C GLU A 47 19.64 -0.16 17.26
N TYR A 48 18.68 -0.37 16.35
CA TYR A 48 18.90 -1.16 15.13
C TYR A 48 19.39 -0.33 13.93
N GLY A 49 19.66 0.96 14.12
CA GLY A 49 20.12 1.85 13.06
C GLY A 49 19.09 2.10 11.96
N LEU A 50 17.80 1.96 12.29
CA LEU A 50 16.69 2.17 11.36
C LEU A 50 16.28 3.63 11.38
N PRO A 51 16.16 4.29 10.20
CA PRO A 51 15.73 5.67 10.11
C PRO A 51 14.23 5.77 10.41
N TYR A 52 13.83 6.58 11.37
CA TYR A 52 12.44 6.79 11.76
C TYR A 52 11.86 8.14 11.33
N ARG A 53 12.66 8.97 10.72
CA ARG A 53 12.26 10.27 10.13
C ARG A 53 12.88 10.41 8.76
N PHE A 54 12.25 11.21 7.91
CA PHE A 54 12.86 11.69 6.68
C PHE A 54 13.53 13.04 6.95
N GLU A 55 14.64 13.29 6.28
CA GLU A 55 15.24 14.61 6.29
C GLU A 55 14.31 15.62 5.59
N PRO A 56 14.26 16.89 6.03
CA PRO A 56 13.39 17.91 5.43
C PRO A 56 13.57 18.08 3.91
N GLU A 57 14.76 17.82 3.39
CA GLU A 57 15.04 17.86 1.96
C GLU A 57 14.27 16.77 1.20
N VAL A 58 14.16 15.57 1.79
CA VAL A 58 13.44 14.42 1.21
C VAL A 58 11.93 14.68 1.22
N GLU A 59 11.41 15.14 2.37
CA GLU A 59 9.99 15.50 2.51
C GLU A 59 9.60 16.60 1.51
N ASN A 60 10.36 17.68 1.44
CA ASN A 60 10.11 18.77 0.50
C ASN A 60 10.18 18.32 -0.97
N ALA A 61 11.11 17.42 -1.30
CA ALA A 61 11.23 16.86 -2.64
C ALA A 61 10.02 15.99 -2.99
N ALA A 62 9.54 15.18 -2.05
CA ALA A 62 8.32 14.40 -2.24
C ALA A 62 7.09 15.30 -2.38
N ASP A 63 6.98 16.34 -1.55
CA ASP A 63 5.86 17.29 -1.60
C ASP A 63 5.81 18.11 -2.90
N ALA A 64 6.94 18.32 -3.55
CA ALA A 64 6.99 18.98 -4.85
C ALA A 64 6.51 18.08 -6.01
N ILE A 65 6.39 16.76 -5.83
CA ILE A 65 5.90 15.86 -6.87
C ILE A 65 4.40 16.13 -7.12
N SER A 66 4.05 16.35 -8.39
CA SER A 66 2.66 16.61 -8.79
C SER A 66 1.78 15.36 -8.59
N ASP A 67 0.58 15.56 -8.07
CA ASP A 67 -0.48 14.58 -7.96
C ASP A 67 -1.36 14.46 -9.23
N LYS A 68 -1.14 15.36 -10.20
CA LYS A 68 -1.96 15.42 -11.42
C LYS A 68 -1.51 14.38 -12.43
N ILE A 69 -2.40 13.47 -12.79
CA ILE A 69 -2.27 12.61 -13.96
C ILE A 69 -2.77 13.42 -15.16
N THR A 70 -1.92 13.59 -16.19
CA THR A 70 -2.27 14.37 -17.37
C THR A 70 -2.84 13.50 -18.48
N GLU A 71 -3.58 14.10 -19.41
CA GLU A 71 -4.04 13.41 -20.62
C GLU A 71 -2.90 12.78 -21.44
N LYS A 72 -1.71 13.35 -21.37
CA LYS A 72 -0.51 12.80 -22.01
C LYS A 72 -0.09 11.50 -21.33
N ASP A 73 -0.13 11.46 -20.00
CA ASP A 73 0.21 10.25 -19.23
C ASP A 73 -0.77 9.12 -19.56
N ILE A 74 -2.07 9.42 -19.60
CA ILE A 74 -3.12 8.47 -19.93
C ILE A 74 -2.93 7.91 -21.35
N ARG A 75 -2.75 8.77 -22.36
CA ARG A 75 -2.60 8.36 -23.76
C ARG A 75 -1.36 7.50 -24.04
N SER A 76 -0.36 7.58 -23.19
CA SER A 76 0.87 6.79 -23.31
C SER A 76 0.75 5.40 -22.67
N ARG A 77 -0.40 5.07 -22.07
CA ARG A 77 -0.64 3.86 -21.27
C ARG A 77 -1.83 3.08 -21.81
N ARG A 78 -1.87 1.77 -21.53
CA ARG A 78 -3.07 0.98 -21.73
C ARG A 78 -4.09 1.33 -20.64
N ASP A 79 -5.32 1.62 -21.07
CA ASP A 79 -6.37 2.11 -20.18
C ASP A 79 -7.20 0.95 -19.60
N PHE A 80 -7.23 0.84 -18.28
CA PHE A 80 -8.00 -0.15 -17.52
C PHE A 80 -9.03 0.51 -16.58
N ARG A 81 -9.29 1.81 -16.72
CA ARG A 81 -10.19 2.55 -15.83
C ARG A 81 -11.63 2.07 -15.86
N ASP A 82 -12.06 1.46 -16.97
CA ASP A 82 -13.39 0.87 -17.14
C ASP A 82 -13.38 -0.67 -16.98
N THR A 83 -12.29 -1.25 -16.49
CA THR A 83 -12.17 -2.67 -16.21
C THR A 83 -12.29 -2.92 -14.73
N LEU A 84 -13.16 -3.87 -14.32
CA LEU A 84 -13.31 -4.24 -12.90
C LEU A 84 -11.94 -4.49 -12.27
N THR A 85 -11.60 -3.67 -11.30
CA THR A 85 -10.29 -3.66 -10.63
C THR A 85 -10.48 -3.54 -9.13
N PHE A 86 -9.69 -4.27 -8.35
CA PHE A 86 -9.78 -4.27 -6.89
C PHE A 86 -8.42 -4.58 -6.24
N THR A 87 -8.27 -4.19 -4.99
CA THR A 87 -7.13 -4.55 -4.13
C THR A 87 -7.55 -5.53 -3.05
N ILE A 88 -6.58 -6.32 -2.50
CA ILE A 88 -6.79 -7.26 -1.39
C ILE A 88 -5.64 -7.07 -0.40
N ASP A 89 -5.92 -6.48 0.75
CA ASP A 89 -4.90 -6.01 1.70
C ASP A 89 -5.36 -6.26 3.15
N PRO A 90 -4.46 -6.11 4.15
CA PRO A 90 -4.87 -6.04 5.56
C PRO A 90 -5.92 -4.94 5.81
N GLU A 91 -6.81 -5.12 6.79
CA GLU A 91 -7.90 -4.15 7.05
C GLU A 91 -7.38 -2.74 7.35
N ASP A 92 -6.22 -2.61 8.01
CA ASP A 92 -5.59 -1.36 8.42
C ASP A 92 -4.56 -0.80 7.42
N ALA A 93 -4.34 -1.48 6.27
CA ALA A 93 -3.41 -1.02 5.24
C ALA A 93 -3.82 0.33 4.66
N LYS A 94 -2.82 1.15 4.32
CA LYS A 94 -2.97 2.47 3.68
C LYS A 94 -2.19 2.57 2.37
N ASP A 95 -1.25 1.69 2.18
CA ASP A 95 -0.31 1.55 1.07
C ASP A 95 -0.73 0.34 0.21
N PHE A 96 -1.62 0.57 -0.73
CA PHE A 96 -2.09 -0.47 -1.66
C PHE A 96 -1.14 -0.52 -2.86
N ASP A 97 -0.16 -1.41 -2.82
CA ASP A 97 0.91 -1.47 -3.81
C ASP A 97 0.49 -2.21 -5.08
N ASP A 98 -0.47 -3.14 -4.98
CA ASP A 98 -0.95 -3.95 -6.09
C ASP A 98 -2.48 -4.00 -6.18
N ALA A 99 -2.96 -4.24 -7.39
CA ALA A 99 -4.37 -4.44 -7.68
C ALA A 99 -4.55 -5.54 -8.73
N LEU A 100 -5.70 -6.18 -8.71
CA LEU A 100 -6.11 -7.18 -9.68
C LEU A 100 -7.23 -6.63 -10.56
N SER A 101 -7.20 -6.92 -11.86
CA SER A 101 -8.33 -6.68 -12.74
C SER A 101 -8.82 -7.97 -13.39
N PHE A 102 -10.12 -7.99 -13.70
CA PHE A 102 -10.76 -9.14 -14.32
C PHE A 102 -11.75 -8.73 -15.38
N LYS A 103 -11.68 -9.40 -16.55
CA LYS A 103 -12.61 -9.19 -17.65
C LYS A 103 -12.83 -10.50 -18.43
N LYS A 104 -14.09 -10.85 -18.65
CA LYS A 104 -14.45 -11.96 -19.54
C LYS A 104 -14.36 -11.50 -21.00
N LEU A 105 -13.65 -12.25 -21.83
CA LEU A 105 -13.46 -11.98 -23.26
C LEU A 105 -14.56 -12.64 -24.10
N SER A 106 -14.77 -12.12 -25.31
CA SER A 106 -15.77 -12.64 -26.27
C SER A 106 -15.49 -14.07 -26.75
N ASN A 107 -14.24 -14.52 -26.70
CA ASN A 107 -13.82 -15.90 -27.04
C ASN A 107 -14.02 -16.90 -25.88
N GLY A 108 -14.58 -16.46 -24.75
CA GLY A 108 -14.81 -17.29 -23.56
C GLY A 108 -13.63 -17.37 -22.59
N ASN A 109 -12.47 -16.82 -22.95
CA ASN A 109 -11.32 -16.68 -22.05
C ASN A 109 -11.51 -15.52 -21.07
N PHE A 110 -10.56 -15.36 -20.15
CA PHE A 110 -10.51 -14.27 -19.17
C PHE A 110 -9.25 -13.45 -19.39
N GLU A 111 -9.38 -12.14 -19.34
CA GLU A 111 -8.25 -11.22 -19.18
C GLU A 111 -8.09 -10.92 -17.69
N VAL A 112 -6.92 -11.25 -17.15
CA VAL A 112 -6.57 -10.99 -15.75
C VAL A 112 -5.35 -10.09 -15.73
N GLY A 113 -5.46 -8.94 -15.08
CA GLY A 113 -4.37 -7.99 -14.90
C GLY A 113 -3.86 -8.02 -13.46
N VAL A 114 -2.54 -7.93 -13.30
CA VAL A 114 -1.86 -7.62 -12.04
C VAL A 114 -1.22 -6.26 -12.23
N HIS A 115 -1.62 -5.29 -11.46
CA HIS A 115 -1.23 -3.89 -11.57
C HIS A 115 -0.42 -3.48 -10.36
N ILE A 116 0.82 -3.08 -10.56
CA ILE A 116 1.71 -2.57 -9.52
C ILE A 116 1.82 -1.05 -9.67
N ALA A 117 1.80 -0.30 -8.57
CA ALA A 117 1.99 1.14 -8.60
C ALA A 117 3.27 1.52 -9.38
N ASP A 118 3.16 2.45 -10.35
CA ASP A 118 4.30 2.91 -11.16
C ASP A 118 5.16 3.91 -10.38
N VAL A 119 5.79 3.43 -9.29
CA VAL A 119 6.65 4.23 -8.42
C VAL A 119 7.75 4.92 -9.23
N SER A 120 8.27 4.24 -10.26
CA SER A 120 9.33 4.77 -11.13
C SER A 120 8.92 5.98 -11.99
N TYR A 121 7.62 6.26 -12.11
CA TYR A 121 7.10 7.48 -12.72
C TYR A 121 7.32 8.70 -11.82
N TYR A 122 7.17 8.53 -10.51
CA TYR A 122 7.26 9.59 -9.52
C TYR A 122 8.69 9.73 -8.95
N VAL A 123 9.35 8.62 -8.69
CA VAL A 123 10.70 8.58 -8.11
C VAL A 123 11.71 8.32 -9.22
N THR A 124 12.35 9.40 -9.68
CA THR A 124 13.34 9.31 -10.76
C THR A 124 14.70 8.86 -10.22
N PRO A 125 15.45 8.01 -10.96
CA PRO A 125 16.78 7.55 -10.54
C PRO A 125 17.73 8.70 -10.23
N GLY A 126 18.43 8.61 -9.10
CA GLY A 126 19.39 9.61 -8.63
C GLY A 126 18.78 10.83 -7.95
N SER A 127 17.44 10.92 -7.85
CA SER A 127 16.77 11.97 -7.07
C SER A 127 17.07 11.84 -5.57
N VAL A 128 16.78 12.89 -4.80
CA VAL A 128 16.93 12.88 -3.34
C VAL A 128 16.05 11.75 -2.74
N VAL A 129 14.82 11.61 -3.21
CA VAL A 129 13.89 10.56 -2.75
C VAL A 129 14.40 9.16 -3.13
N ASP A 130 14.96 8.96 -4.33
CA ASP A 130 15.52 7.68 -4.76
C ASP A 130 16.73 7.27 -3.90
N LYS A 131 17.63 8.21 -3.59
CA LYS A 131 18.79 7.94 -2.73
C LYS A 131 18.37 7.56 -1.32
N GLU A 132 17.37 8.24 -0.77
CA GLU A 132 16.83 7.90 0.55
C GLU A 132 16.17 6.52 0.53
N ALA A 133 15.37 6.21 -0.49
CA ALA A 133 14.75 4.90 -0.66
C ALA A 133 15.80 3.78 -0.77
N GLN A 134 16.89 4.00 -1.50
CA GLN A 134 18.01 3.05 -1.58
C GLN A 134 18.69 2.85 -0.22
N SER A 135 18.85 3.91 0.56
CA SER A 135 19.43 3.85 1.90
C SER A 135 18.55 3.05 2.86
N ARG A 136 17.24 3.24 2.82
CA ARG A 136 16.26 2.50 3.66
C ARG A 136 16.11 1.05 3.22
N GLY A 137 16.07 0.80 1.93
CA GLY A 137 15.97 -0.52 1.31
C GLY A 137 14.59 -1.18 1.37
N THR A 138 13.80 -0.90 2.41
CA THR A 138 12.45 -1.43 2.62
C THR A 138 11.65 -0.56 3.58
N SER A 139 10.34 -0.74 3.61
CA SER A 139 9.49 -0.30 4.74
C SER A 139 9.63 -1.25 5.92
N VAL A 140 9.58 -0.74 7.15
CA VAL A 140 9.67 -1.53 8.37
C VAL A 140 8.33 -1.45 9.10
N TYR A 141 7.70 -2.59 9.30
CA TYR A 141 6.41 -2.70 9.97
C TYR A 141 6.61 -3.06 11.44
N LEU A 142 6.27 -2.14 12.33
CA LEU A 142 6.23 -2.35 13.77
C LEU A 142 4.81 -2.72 14.21
N VAL A 143 4.64 -3.05 15.48
CA VAL A 143 3.34 -3.49 16.02
C VAL A 143 2.24 -2.43 15.87
N ASP A 144 2.62 -1.14 16.00
CA ASP A 144 1.69 -0.01 16.06
C ASP A 144 1.86 1.01 14.92
N ARG A 145 2.92 0.87 14.13
CA ARG A 145 3.25 1.83 13.06
C ARG A 145 4.11 1.23 11.96
N THR A 146 4.13 1.89 10.83
CA THR A 146 5.07 1.61 9.73
C THR A 146 6.10 2.73 9.63
N VAL A 147 7.36 2.36 9.46
CA VAL A 147 8.44 3.28 9.03
C VAL A 147 8.61 3.08 7.53
N PRO A 148 8.05 3.95 6.69
CA PRO A 148 7.96 3.70 5.27
C PRO A 148 9.31 3.92 4.57
N MET A 149 9.54 3.18 3.47
CA MET A 149 10.70 3.37 2.59
C MET A 149 10.62 4.70 1.83
N LEU A 150 9.42 5.15 1.49
CA LEU A 150 9.13 6.40 0.79
C LEU A 150 8.29 7.33 1.67
N PRO A 151 8.42 8.67 1.54
CA PRO A 151 7.54 9.63 2.21
C PRO A 151 6.06 9.31 2.00
N GLU A 152 5.22 9.58 3.01
CA GLU A 152 3.78 9.21 3.01
C GLU A 152 3.00 9.77 1.81
N LYS A 153 3.40 10.92 1.28
CA LYS A 153 2.80 11.44 0.03
C LYS A 153 2.95 10.47 -1.13
N LEU A 154 4.02 9.70 -1.19
CA LEU A 154 4.22 8.67 -2.20
C LEU A 154 3.56 7.36 -1.76
N SER A 155 3.96 6.81 -0.61
CA SER A 155 3.51 5.47 -0.17
C SER A 155 2.00 5.40 0.03
N ASN A 156 1.41 6.37 0.75
CA ASN A 156 0.00 6.32 1.14
C ASN A 156 -0.95 7.08 0.19
N LYS A 157 -0.40 7.85 -0.78
CA LYS A 157 -1.22 8.68 -1.70
C LYS A 157 -0.94 8.37 -3.16
N LEU A 158 0.20 8.86 -3.72
CA LEU A 158 0.43 8.79 -5.16
C LEU A 158 0.59 7.37 -5.67
N CYS A 159 1.31 6.53 -4.93
CA CYS A 159 1.57 5.13 -5.28
C CYS A 159 0.56 4.16 -4.67
N SER A 160 -0.30 4.58 -3.74
CA SER A 160 -1.35 3.73 -3.19
C SER A 160 -2.54 3.62 -4.16
N LEU A 161 -2.92 2.39 -4.55
CA LEU A 161 -3.97 2.11 -5.53
C LEU A 161 -5.37 2.19 -4.91
N ARG A 162 -5.67 3.35 -4.33
CA ARG A 162 -6.89 3.62 -3.58
C ARG A 162 -8.14 3.51 -4.44
N PRO A 163 -9.26 2.99 -3.91
CA PRO A 163 -10.50 2.85 -4.66
C PRO A 163 -11.04 4.21 -5.12
N ASN A 164 -11.63 4.21 -6.32
CA ASN A 164 -12.23 5.36 -7.00
C ASN A 164 -11.24 6.47 -7.42
N GLU A 165 -9.93 6.25 -7.31
CA GLU A 165 -8.90 7.18 -7.76
C GLU A 165 -8.20 6.63 -9.03
N GLU A 166 -7.91 7.51 -9.99
CA GLU A 166 -7.06 7.13 -11.12
C GLU A 166 -5.61 7.00 -10.65
N LYS A 167 -4.96 5.88 -11.05
CA LYS A 167 -3.58 5.58 -10.65
C LYS A 167 -2.76 5.13 -11.83
N LEU A 168 -1.50 5.53 -11.84
CA LEU A 168 -0.52 5.07 -12.81
C LEU A 168 0.11 3.77 -12.32
N THR A 169 0.10 2.76 -13.18
CA THR A 169 0.59 1.42 -12.85
C THR A 169 1.50 0.87 -13.94
N PHE A 170 2.31 -0.13 -13.58
CA PHE A 170 2.97 -1.04 -14.49
C PHE A 170 2.36 -2.43 -14.29
N SER A 171 1.93 -3.08 -15.38
CA SER A 171 1.05 -4.22 -15.26
C SER A 171 1.53 -5.43 -16.05
N ALA A 172 1.23 -6.60 -15.49
CA ALA A 172 1.26 -7.89 -16.16
C ALA A 172 -0.20 -8.29 -16.46
N VAL A 173 -0.51 -8.51 -17.75
CA VAL A 173 -1.86 -8.86 -18.18
C VAL A 173 -1.80 -10.21 -18.89
N PHE A 174 -2.66 -11.13 -18.47
CA PHE A 174 -2.71 -12.49 -18.98
C PHE A 174 -4.06 -12.79 -19.61
N GLU A 175 -4.06 -13.50 -20.72
CA GLU A 175 -5.25 -14.18 -21.23
C GLU A 175 -5.24 -15.62 -20.74
N ILE A 176 -6.28 -16.00 -20.00
CA ILE A 176 -6.39 -17.28 -19.31
C ILE A 176 -7.64 -18.01 -19.81
N THR A 177 -7.49 -19.28 -20.16
CA THR A 177 -8.63 -20.15 -20.54
C THR A 177 -9.45 -20.54 -19.30
N PRO A 178 -10.72 -21.02 -19.46
CA PRO A 178 -11.50 -21.57 -18.34
C PRO A 178 -10.84 -22.75 -17.61
N LEU A 179 -9.86 -23.40 -18.24
CA LEU A 179 -9.07 -24.49 -17.66
C LEU A 179 -7.73 -23.99 -17.07
N ALA A 180 -7.62 -22.70 -16.74
CA ALA A 180 -6.44 -22.05 -16.18
C ALA A 180 -5.18 -22.09 -17.08
N GLY A 181 -5.31 -22.39 -18.37
CA GLY A 181 -4.20 -22.32 -19.31
C GLY A 181 -3.92 -20.88 -19.74
N ILE A 182 -2.67 -20.41 -19.62
CA ILE A 182 -2.25 -19.09 -20.11
C ILE A 182 -1.99 -19.20 -21.60
N VAL A 183 -2.72 -18.44 -22.43
CA VAL A 183 -2.62 -18.43 -23.89
C VAL A 183 -2.03 -17.14 -24.45
N GLY A 184 -1.93 -16.09 -23.63
CA GLY A 184 -1.31 -14.83 -24.00
C GLY A 184 -0.88 -14.04 -22.77
N HIS A 185 0.07 -13.13 -22.95
CA HIS A 185 0.50 -12.19 -21.91
C HIS A 185 0.98 -10.87 -22.51
N TRP A 186 0.90 -9.82 -21.71
CA TRP A 186 1.40 -8.50 -22.04
C TRP A 186 1.93 -7.80 -20.79
N PHE A 187 3.02 -7.03 -20.93
CA PHE A 187 3.60 -6.24 -19.85
C PHE A 187 3.76 -4.79 -20.31
N GLY A 188 3.41 -3.85 -19.47
CA GLY A 188 3.60 -2.44 -19.80
C GLY A 188 2.92 -1.48 -18.84
N ARG A 189 3.04 -0.21 -19.17
CA ARG A 189 2.44 0.87 -18.39
C ARG A 189 0.94 0.95 -18.62
N THR A 190 0.19 1.10 -17.52
CA THR A 190 -1.26 1.18 -17.54
C THR A 190 -1.74 2.37 -16.69
N VAL A 191 -2.99 2.74 -16.87
CA VAL A 191 -3.75 3.57 -15.96
C VAL A 191 -4.96 2.77 -15.52
N ILE A 192 -5.19 2.73 -14.20
CA ILE A 192 -6.30 2.01 -13.58
C ILE A 192 -7.17 2.97 -12.76
N LYS A 193 -8.36 2.49 -12.41
CA LYS A 193 -9.20 3.06 -11.37
C LYS A 193 -9.78 1.88 -10.59
N SER A 194 -9.29 1.65 -9.37
CA SER A 194 -9.79 0.56 -8.55
C SER A 194 -11.24 0.81 -8.15
N ASP A 195 -12.11 -0.19 -8.34
CA ASP A 195 -13.54 -0.10 -8.00
C ASP A 195 -13.77 -0.46 -6.53
N TYR A 196 -12.94 -1.35 -5.98
CA TYR A 196 -13.17 -1.91 -4.66
C TYR A 196 -11.85 -2.27 -3.94
N ARG A 197 -11.90 -2.19 -2.61
CA ARG A 197 -10.87 -2.69 -1.71
C ARG A 197 -11.43 -3.83 -0.87
N PHE A 198 -10.83 -5.00 -0.94
CA PHE A 198 -11.09 -6.10 -0.03
C PHE A 198 -10.10 -6.10 1.13
N ALA A 199 -10.59 -6.37 2.34
CA ALA A 199 -9.74 -6.92 3.39
C ALA A 199 -9.54 -8.42 3.14
N TYR A 200 -8.44 -9.02 3.64
CA TYR A 200 -8.18 -10.45 3.47
C TYR A 200 -9.36 -11.33 3.91
N GLU A 201 -9.99 -10.97 5.04
CA GLU A 201 -11.12 -11.71 5.60
C GLU A 201 -12.36 -11.65 4.68
N THR A 202 -12.62 -10.48 4.09
CA THR A 202 -13.76 -10.32 3.18
C THR A 202 -13.51 -11.00 1.84
N ALA A 203 -12.27 -10.97 1.34
CA ALA A 203 -11.88 -11.71 0.14
C ALA A 203 -12.04 -13.22 0.37
N GLN A 204 -11.60 -13.74 1.52
CA GLN A 204 -11.74 -15.15 1.88
C GLN A 204 -13.22 -15.57 1.95
N GLN A 205 -14.09 -14.72 2.51
CA GLN A 205 -15.53 -15.01 2.53
C GLN A 205 -16.14 -15.14 1.13
N VAL A 206 -15.69 -14.30 0.18
CA VAL A 206 -16.14 -14.40 -1.22
C VAL A 206 -15.68 -15.70 -1.85
N ILE A 207 -14.44 -16.11 -1.63
CA ILE A 207 -13.87 -17.38 -2.12
C ILE A 207 -14.66 -18.57 -1.55
N ASP A 208 -14.83 -18.63 -0.23
CA ASP A 208 -15.53 -19.71 0.45
C ASP A 208 -16.99 -19.87 0.00
N ASN A 209 -17.67 -18.75 -0.26
CA ASN A 209 -19.03 -18.75 -0.78
C ASN A 209 -19.06 -19.20 -2.25
N GLY A 210 -18.08 -18.80 -3.06
CA GLY A 210 -17.93 -19.25 -4.44
C GLY A 210 -17.67 -20.74 -4.54
N GLU A 211 -16.81 -21.29 -3.68
CA GLU A 211 -16.55 -22.73 -3.61
C GLU A 211 -17.80 -23.53 -3.22
N LYS A 212 -18.57 -23.05 -2.24
CA LYS A 212 -19.83 -23.68 -1.85
C LYS A 212 -20.86 -23.69 -2.99
N ALA A 213 -20.97 -22.59 -3.73
CA ALA A 213 -21.86 -22.50 -4.88
C ALA A 213 -21.45 -23.47 -5.98
N LEU A 214 -20.16 -23.58 -6.29
CA LEU A 214 -19.60 -24.51 -7.26
C LEU A 214 -19.83 -25.99 -6.82
N ASP A 215 -19.61 -26.32 -5.57
CA ASP A 215 -19.83 -27.69 -5.02
C ASP A 215 -21.32 -28.07 -5.09
N MET A 216 -22.23 -27.14 -4.83
CA MET A 216 -23.67 -27.35 -4.99
C MET A 216 -24.08 -27.63 -6.42
N GLU A 217 -23.49 -26.91 -7.41
CA GLU A 217 -23.74 -27.17 -8.83
C GLU A 217 -23.22 -28.51 -9.30
N LEU A 218 -22.00 -28.89 -8.90
CA LEU A 218 -21.40 -30.18 -9.21
C LEU A 218 -22.21 -31.37 -8.64
N ARG A 219 -22.95 -31.14 -7.54
CA ARG A 219 -23.85 -32.13 -6.94
C ARG A 219 -25.27 -32.15 -7.55
N GLY A 220 -25.52 -31.39 -8.61
CA GLY A 220 -26.79 -31.36 -9.34
C GLY A 220 -27.84 -30.41 -8.80
N GLY A 221 -27.44 -29.43 -7.98
CA GLY A 221 -28.29 -28.33 -7.54
C GLY A 221 -28.31 -27.19 -8.56
N THR A 222 -29.45 -26.93 -9.20
CA THR A 222 -29.58 -25.90 -10.26
C THR A 222 -29.66 -24.47 -9.73
N ASP A 223 -29.77 -24.25 -8.41
CA ASP A 223 -30.04 -22.94 -7.83
C ASP A 223 -28.81 -22.21 -7.23
N GLY A 224 -27.65 -22.89 -7.21
CA GLY A 224 -26.46 -22.40 -6.47
C GLY A 224 -25.75 -21.20 -7.10
N ILE A 225 -25.57 -21.17 -8.42
CA ILE A 225 -24.76 -20.13 -9.10
C ILE A 225 -25.53 -18.82 -9.22
N HIS A 226 -26.86 -18.86 -9.49
CA HIS A 226 -27.65 -17.64 -9.62
C HIS A 226 -27.84 -16.87 -8.30
N SER A 227 -27.72 -17.55 -7.14
CA SER A 227 -27.79 -16.89 -5.83
C SER A 227 -26.43 -16.42 -5.31
N ALA A 228 -25.34 -17.10 -5.69
CA ALA A 228 -23.97 -16.73 -5.25
C ALA A 228 -23.36 -15.60 -6.10
N VAL A 229 -23.85 -15.41 -7.35
CA VAL A 229 -23.42 -14.32 -8.26
C VAL A 229 -24.34 -13.11 -8.18
N LYS A 230 -25.49 -13.19 -7.47
CA LYS A 230 -26.26 -12.02 -7.12
C LYS A 230 -25.51 -11.20 -6.07
N ASP A 231 -24.60 -10.36 -6.58
CA ASP A 231 -24.00 -9.21 -5.92
C ASP A 231 -23.48 -9.44 -4.47
N PRO A 232 -22.37 -10.16 -4.28
CA PRO A 232 -21.66 -10.10 -3.00
C PRO A 232 -21.15 -8.69 -2.68
N ILE A 233 -21.13 -7.80 -3.68
CA ILE A 233 -20.75 -6.39 -3.53
C ILE A 233 -21.91 -5.54 -2.97
N LEU A 234 -23.18 -5.94 -3.17
CA LEU A 234 -24.36 -5.18 -2.74
C LEU A 234 -25.00 -5.66 -1.43
N GLU A 235 -24.76 -6.90 -1.02
CA GLU A 235 -25.25 -7.45 0.26
C GLU A 235 -24.16 -7.56 1.35
N ALA A 236 -23.22 -6.64 1.37
CA ALA A 236 -22.46 -6.43 2.60
C ALA A 236 -23.46 -6.05 3.72
N SER A 237 -23.31 -6.69 4.88
CA SER A 237 -24.21 -6.56 6.02
C SER A 237 -24.63 -5.10 6.29
N PRO A 238 -25.81 -4.84 6.87
CA PRO A 238 -26.26 -3.49 7.26
C PRO A 238 -25.18 -2.72 8.05
N GLU A 239 -24.38 -3.42 8.84
CA GLU A 239 -23.25 -2.87 9.61
C GLU A 239 -22.09 -2.39 8.71
N ALA A 240 -21.80 -3.09 7.62
CA ALA A 240 -20.79 -2.67 6.65
C ALA A 240 -21.27 -1.48 5.81
N ALA A 241 -22.55 -1.39 5.49
CA ALA A 241 -23.15 -0.24 4.82
C ALA A 241 -23.17 1.01 5.74
N GLU A 242 -23.45 0.83 7.02
CA GLU A 242 -23.44 1.90 8.02
C GLU A 242 -22.00 2.40 8.30
N ARG A 243 -21.02 1.49 8.34
CA ARG A 243 -19.58 1.84 8.46
C ARG A 243 -19.09 2.64 7.25
N ARG A 244 -19.46 2.25 6.02
CA ARG A 244 -19.15 2.98 4.77
C ARG A 244 -19.76 4.38 4.75
N ALA A 245 -20.98 4.53 5.24
CA ALA A 245 -21.65 5.83 5.34
C ALA A 245 -20.91 6.75 6.32
N LYS A 246 -20.42 6.22 7.44
CA LYS A 246 -19.60 6.95 8.43
C LYS A 246 -18.22 7.33 7.89
N GLU A 247 -17.56 6.42 7.16
CA GLU A 247 -16.24 6.69 6.52
C GLU A 247 -16.37 7.71 5.38
N ALA A 248 -17.41 7.65 4.59
CA ALA A 248 -17.69 8.64 3.54
C ALA A 248 -17.98 10.03 4.12
N GLN A 249 -18.70 10.12 5.25
CA GLN A 249 -18.90 11.38 5.95
C GLN A 249 -17.60 11.92 6.58
N ALA A 250 -16.79 11.07 7.19
CA ALA A 250 -15.51 11.48 7.78
C ALA A 250 -14.50 11.99 6.73
N ASN A 251 -14.51 11.41 5.51
CA ASN A 251 -13.67 11.88 4.41
C ASN A 251 -14.19 13.16 3.72
N ALA A 252 -15.47 13.49 3.89
CA ALA A 252 -16.04 14.73 3.36
C ALA A 252 -15.84 15.95 4.29
N GLU A 253 -15.46 15.74 5.55
CA GLU A 253 -15.27 16.78 6.56
C GLU A 253 -13.80 17.20 6.75
N VAL A 254 -12.85 16.70 5.94
CA VAL A 254 -11.46 17.18 5.96
C VAL A 254 -11.37 18.46 5.12
N PRO A 255 -11.19 19.64 5.72
CA PRO A 255 -11.00 20.90 4.98
C PRO A 255 -9.72 20.86 4.16
N ALA A 256 -9.76 21.53 3.00
CA ALA A 256 -8.67 21.69 2.04
C ALA A 256 -7.48 22.46 2.60
#